data_8c9223f1d779bd794f7bfcb8b7933948
#
_entry.id   8c9223f1d779bd794f7bfcb8b7933948
#
_cell.length_a   1.000
_cell.length_b   1.000
_cell.length_c   1.000
_cell.angle_alpha   90.00
_cell.angle_beta   90.00
_cell.angle_gamma   90.00
#
_symmetry.space_group_name_H-M   'P 1'
#
loop_
_entity.id
_entity.type
_entity.pdbx_description
1 polymer ?
#
loop_
_entity_poly.entity_id
_entity_poly.type
_entity_poly.pdbx_seq_one_letter_code
_entity_poly.pdbx_strand_id
1 'polypeptide(L)'
;EQEELFWNKNLVPYVVESNPRKFAPQILEKLQEEGNKIFIITARNESGMPPEYEGKMQELTKKWLLDNNIKYKKLIFTDDTNKLKNCIENNIDVMVEDSPINIKNISQKIKVIKFDCQYNKDINGKNILTAYSWYHIYDIIRKLNTR
;
A
#
# COMPACT_ATOMS: atom_id res chain seq x y z
N GLU A 1 17.34 15.02 11.68
CA GLU A 1 16.88 15.34 13.06
C GLU A 1 15.47 15.94 13.09
N GLN A 2 15.15 16.96 12.26
CA GLN A 2 13.81 17.57 12.26
C GLN A 2 12.73 16.64 11.74
N GLU A 3 13.02 15.85 10.73
CA GLU A 3 12.11 14.86 10.17
C GLU A 3 11.83 13.75 11.19
N GLU A 4 12.85 13.27 11.85
CA GLU A 4 12.73 12.25 12.88
C GLU A 4 11.88 12.75 14.06
N LEU A 5 12.08 13.99 14.50
CA LEU A 5 11.27 14.62 15.54
C LEU A 5 9.80 14.77 15.14
N PHE A 6 9.53 15.10 13.87
CA PHE A 6 8.16 15.17 13.36
C PHE A 6 7.46 13.81 13.48
N TRP A 7 8.11 12.74 13.02
CA TRP A 7 7.53 11.39 13.08
C TRP A 7 7.35 10.89 14.49
N ASN A 8 8.29 11.16 15.39
CA ASN A 8 8.16 10.79 16.81
C ASN A 8 6.93 11.41 17.46
N LYS A 9 6.54 12.63 17.07
CA LYS A 9 5.36 13.30 17.62
C LYS A 9 4.05 12.92 16.94
N ASN A 10 4.08 12.60 15.65
CA ASN A 10 2.90 12.50 14.82
C ASN A 10 2.59 11.09 14.30
N LEU A 11 3.51 10.13 14.49
CA LEU A 11 3.35 8.79 13.92
C LEU A 11 2.09 8.08 14.44
N VAL A 12 1.85 8.09 15.75
CA VAL A 12 0.68 7.43 16.33
C VAL A 12 -0.62 8.08 15.87
N PRO A 13 -0.81 9.41 15.96
CA PRO A 13 -1.99 10.06 15.39
C PRO A 13 -2.15 9.76 13.90
N TYR A 14 -1.08 9.77 13.13
CA TYR A 14 -1.13 9.46 11.71
C TYR A 14 -1.64 8.04 11.45
N VAL A 15 -1.15 7.04 12.19
CA VAL A 15 -1.57 5.65 12.01
C VAL A 15 -2.99 5.40 12.47
N VAL A 16 -3.40 6.02 13.59
CA VAL A 16 -4.70 5.74 14.23
C VAL A 16 -5.82 6.60 13.68
N GLU A 17 -5.54 7.86 13.36
CA GLU A 17 -6.56 8.87 13.01
C GLU A 17 -6.65 9.15 11.51
N SER A 18 -5.67 8.72 10.71
CA SER A 18 -5.71 8.96 9.27
C SER A 18 -6.86 8.20 8.62
N ASN A 19 -7.48 8.84 7.63
CA ASN A 19 -8.50 8.19 6.83
C ASN A 19 -7.87 7.46 5.64
N PRO A 20 -8.47 6.36 5.18
CA PRO A 20 -8.03 5.75 3.93
C PRO A 20 -8.29 6.70 2.76
N ARG A 21 -7.60 6.47 1.65
CA ARG A 21 -7.89 7.20 0.42
C ARG A 21 -9.36 7.01 0.05
N LYS A 22 -9.94 8.06 -0.54
CA LYS A 22 -11.37 8.08 -0.87
C LYS A 22 -11.75 6.86 -1.70
N PHE A 23 -12.79 6.16 -1.25
CA PHE A 23 -13.35 4.94 -1.86
C PHE A 23 -12.45 3.70 -1.81
N ALA A 24 -11.27 3.76 -1.20
CA ALA A 24 -10.39 2.59 -1.12
C ALA A 24 -11.07 1.36 -0.48
N PRO A 25 -11.73 1.47 0.69
CA PRO A 25 -12.38 0.30 1.29
C PRO A 25 -13.45 -0.31 0.40
N GLN A 26 -14.28 0.52 -0.23
CA GLN A 26 -15.37 0.08 -1.11
C GLN A 26 -14.85 -0.63 -2.36
N ILE A 27 -13.81 -0.08 -2.98
CA ILE A 27 -13.20 -0.68 -4.17
C ILE A 27 -12.49 -1.99 -3.85
N LEU A 28 -11.78 -2.06 -2.72
CA LEU A 28 -11.13 -3.29 -2.29
C LEU A 28 -12.15 -4.40 -2.04
N GLU A 29 -13.27 -4.09 -1.39
CA GLU A 29 -14.36 -5.04 -1.19
C GLU A 29 -14.92 -5.53 -2.52
N LYS A 30 -15.18 -4.63 -3.45
CA LYS A 30 -15.72 -4.95 -4.77
C LYS A 30 -14.76 -5.83 -5.57
N LEU A 31 -13.47 -5.55 -5.55
CA LEU A 31 -12.47 -6.37 -6.19
C LEU A 31 -12.46 -7.80 -5.63
N GLN A 32 -12.61 -7.95 -4.31
CA GLN A 32 -12.69 -9.26 -3.67
C GLN A 32 -13.95 -10.02 -4.05
N GLU A 33 -15.08 -9.33 -4.13
CA GLU A 33 -16.34 -9.93 -4.61
C GLU A 33 -16.22 -10.45 -6.04
N GLU A 34 -15.38 -9.80 -6.86
CA GLU A 34 -15.13 -10.20 -8.24
C GLU A 34 -14.02 -11.25 -8.40
N GLY A 35 -13.55 -11.83 -7.28
CA GLY A 35 -12.59 -12.93 -7.29
C GLY A 35 -11.13 -12.53 -7.13
N ASN A 36 -10.82 -11.26 -6.93
CA ASN A 36 -9.45 -10.83 -6.70
C ASN A 36 -9.04 -11.09 -5.26
N LYS A 37 -7.82 -11.57 -5.06
CA LYS A 37 -7.24 -11.78 -3.74
C LYS A 37 -6.43 -10.54 -3.36
N ILE A 38 -6.77 -9.92 -2.26
CA ILE A 38 -6.12 -8.68 -1.81
C ILE A 38 -5.05 -9.00 -0.78
N PHE A 39 -3.83 -8.59 -1.08
CA PHE A 39 -2.68 -8.67 -0.18
C PHE A 39 -2.28 -7.24 0.19
N ILE A 40 -1.94 -7.01 1.44
CA ILE A 40 -1.44 -5.72 1.90
C ILE A 40 0.01 -5.93 2.32
N ILE A 41 0.92 -5.22 1.65
CA ILE A 41 2.35 -5.27 1.94
C ILE A 41 2.76 -3.86 2.38
N THR A 42 3.17 -3.73 3.62
CA THR A 42 3.48 -2.43 4.20
C THR A 42 4.85 -2.41 4.86
N ALA A 43 5.56 -1.30 4.68
CA ALA A 43 6.84 -1.06 5.33
C ALA A 43 6.71 -0.33 6.67
N ARG A 44 5.53 -0.31 7.29
CA ARG A 44 5.33 0.25 8.62
C ARG A 44 6.15 -0.56 9.63
N ASN A 45 7.05 0.11 10.31
CA ASN A 45 7.96 -0.52 11.27
C ASN A 45 7.92 0.23 12.61
N GLU A 46 8.67 -0.27 13.57
CA GLU A 46 8.70 0.28 14.93
C GLU A 46 9.60 1.52 15.07
N SER A 47 10.30 1.91 14.00
CA SER A 47 11.19 3.07 14.02
C SER A 47 10.39 4.35 14.30
N GLY A 48 10.84 5.13 15.26
CA GLY A 48 10.20 6.40 15.63
C GLY A 48 8.97 6.27 16.52
N MET A 49 8.61 5.07 16.96
CA MET A 49 7.49 4.90 17.89
C MET A 49 7.84 5.43 19.28
N PRO A 50 6.90 6.13 19.94
CA PRO A 50 7.06 6.46 21.35
C PRO A 50 7.21 5.19 22.21
N PRO A 51 7.97 5.24 23.32
CA PRO A 51 8.21 4.04 24.14
C PRO A 51 6.95 3.28 24.58
N GLU A 52 5.85 3.99 24.86
CA GLU A 52 4.59 3.38 25.27
C GLU A 52 3.92 2.56 24.16
N TYR A 53 4.33 2.75 22.92
CA TYR A 53 3.80 2.04 21.74
C TYR A 53 4.80 1.06 21.13
N GLU A 54 5.96 0.89 21.77
CA GLU A 54 6.97 -0.04 21.28
C GLU A 54 6.38 -1.44 21.08
N GLY A 55 6.64 -2.04 19.93
CA GLY A 55 6.10 -3.35 19.58
C GLY A 55 4.63 -3.36 19.14
N LYS A 56 3.98 -2.20 19.06
CA LYS A 56 2.52 -2.12 18.77
C LYS A 56 2.17 -1.67 17.37
N MET A 57 3.14 -1.35 16.53
CA MET A 57 2.86 -0.84 15.18
C MET A 57 2.02 -1.83 14.37
N GLN A 58 2.30 -3.12 14.45
CA GLN A 58 1.53 -4.13 13.74
C GLN A 58 0.09 -4.20 14.25
N GLU A 59 -0.11 -4.16 15.56
CA GLU A 59 -1.45 -4.15 16.15
C GLU A 59 -2.25 -2.90 15.76
N LEU A 60 -1.61 -1.72 15.79
CA LEU A 60 -2.23 -0.47 15.39
C LEU A 60 -2.63 -0.49 13.91
N THR A 61 -1.79 -1.05 13.06
CA THR A 61 -2.09 -1.20 11.63
C THR A 61 -3.28 -2.13 11.41
N LYS A 62 -3.32 -3.27 12.06
CA LYS A 62 -4.44 -4.23 12.00
C LYS A 62 -5.74 -3.59 12.47
N LYS A 63 -5.68 -2.86 13.59
CA LYS A 63 -6.85 -2.14 14.12
C LYS A 63 -7.35 -1.09 13.14
N TRP A 64 -6.46 -0.32 12.54
CA TRP A 64 -6.81 0.69 11.54
C TRP A 64 -7.51 0.06 10.33
N LEU A 65 -7.00 -1.05 9.83
CA LEU A 65 -7.62 -1.77 8.72
C LEU A 65 -9.02 -2.26 9.08
N LEU A 66 -9.18 -2.82 10.27
CA LEU A 66 -10.48 -3.29 10.76
C LEU A 66 -11.48 -2.14 10.94
N ASP A 67 -11.05 -1.05 11.57
CA ASP A 67 -11.91 0.12 11.84
C ASP A 67 -12.37 0.81 10.55
N ASN A 68 -11.59 0.69 9.48
CA ASN A 68 -11.92 1.28 8.17
C ASN A 68 -12.55 0.27 7.20
N ASN A 69 -12.94 -0.91 7.68
CA ASN A 69 -13.59 -1.95 6.88
C ASN A 69 -12.76 -2.42 5.69
N ILE A 70 -11.44 -2.45 5.83
CA ILE A 70 -10.54 -2.96 4.80
C ILE A 70 -10.27 -4.44 5.07
N LYS A 71 -10.79 -5.29 4.19
CA LYS A 71 -10.61 -6.73 4.25
C LYS A 71 -9.49 -7.15 3.32
N TYR A 72 -8.76 -8.19 3.69
CA TYR A 72 -7.62 -8.69 2.92
C TYR A 72 -7.42 -10.18 3.19
N LYS A 73 -6.75 -10.83 2.24
CA LYS A 73 -6.38 -12.24 2.41
C LYS A 73 -5.16 -12.38 3.32
N LYS A 74 -4.16 -11.52 3.14
CA LYS A 74 -2.90 -11.57 3.89
C LYS A 74 -2.34 -10.16 4.08
N LEU A 75 -1.83 -9.92 5.28
CA LEU A 75 -1.13 -8.69 5.64
C LEU A 75 0.34 -9.04 5.91
N ILE A 76 1.23 -8.37 5.20
CA ILE A 76 2.67 -8.62 5.26
C ILE A 76 3.37 -7.35 5.72
N PHE A 77 4.10 -7.46 6.83
CA PHE A 77 4.97 -6.39 7.30
C PHE A 77 6.39 -6.66 6.79
N THR A 78 6.99 -5.65 6.19
CA THR A 78 8.30 -5.75 5.57
C THR A 78 9.07 -4.46 5.77
N ASP A 79 10.28 -4.38 5.26
CA ASP A 79 11.02 -3.13 5.14
C ASP A 79 10.94 -2.59 3.71
N ASP A 80 11.43 -1.37 3.50
CA ASP A 80 11.37 -0.70 2.20
C ASP A 80 12.19 -1.39 1.10
N THR A 81 13.11 -2.28 1.46
CA THR A 81 13.99 -2.94 0.49
C THR A 81 13.47 -4.29 0.03
N ASN A 82 12.49 -4.88 0.74
CA ASN A 82 12.04 -6.25 0.51
C ASN A 82 10.63 -6.38 -0.09
N LYS A 83 9.98 -5.29 -0.49
CA LYS A 83 8.63 -5.36 -1.07
C LYS A 83 8.58 -6.20 -2.34
N LEU A 84 9.55 -6.07 -3.24
CA LEU A 84 9.60 -6.90 -4.45
C LEU A 84 9.71 -8.38 -4.10
N LYS A 85 10.58 -8.74 -3.17
CA LYS A 85 10.74 -10.11 -2.71
C LYS A 85 9.42 -10.67 -2.18
N ASN A 86 8.73 -9.90 -1.35
CA ASN A 86 7.43 -10.29 -0.81
C ASN A 86 6.36 -10.46 -1.90
N CYS A 87 6.37 -9.61 -2.92
CA CYS A 87 5.49 -9.76 -4.07
C CYS A 87 5.73 -11.06 -4.82
N ILE A 88 6.99 -11.39 -5.07
CA ILE A 88 7.37 -12.62 -5.79
C ILE A 88 6.98 -13.86 -4.98
N GLU A 89 7.31 -13.88 -3.69
CA GLU A 89 7.03 -15.01 -2.80
C GLU A 89 5.52 -15.28 -2.64
N ASN A 90 4.69 -14.26 -2.79
CA ASN A 90 3.25 -14.37 -2.65
C ASN A 90 2.51 -14.38 -4.00
N ASN A 91 3.22 -14.51 -5.10
CA ASN A 91 2.66 -14.58 -6.46
C ASN A 91 1.74 -13.39 -6.77
N ILE A 92 2.16 -12.18 -6.43
CA ILE A 92 1.41 -10.96 -6.69
C ILE A 92 1.44 -10.67 -8.19
N ASP A 93 0.27 -10.52 -8.79
CA ASP A 93 0.13 -10.22 -10.22
C ASP A 93 0.28 -8.72 -10.52
N VAL A 94 -0.27 -7.88 -9.63
CA VAL A 94 -0.29 -6.43 -9.80
C VAL A 94 -0.10 -5.78 -8.44
N MET A 95 0.77 -4.78 -8.35
CA MET A 95 0.99 -4.00 -7.12
C MET A 95 0.51 -2.57 -7.31
N VAL A 96 -0.27 -2.08 -6.37
CA VAL A 96 -0.63 -0.65 -6.28
C VAL A 96 0.37 0.03 -5.36
N GLU A 97 1.03 1.05 -5.86
CA GLU A 97 2.13 1.70 -5.12
C GLU A 97 2.24 3.18 -5.49
N ASP A 98 2.69 4.00 -4.54
CA ASP A 98 2.93 5.43 -4.78
C ASP A 98 4.39 5.85 -4.58
N SER A 99 5.19 5.07 -3.86
CA SER A 99 6.60 5.37 -3.61
C SER A 99 7.45 5.21 -4.87
N PRO A 100 8.20 6.24 -5.30
CA PRO A 100 9.04 6.16 -6.50
C PRO A 100 10.04 5.00 -6.46
N ILE A 101 10.69 4.77 -5.32
CA ILE A 101 11.68 3.72 -5.16
C ILE A 101 11.02 2.35 -5.34
N ASN A 102 9.89 2.13 -4.70
CA ASN A 102 9.16 0.86 -4.79
C ASN A 102 8.58 0.63 -6.19
N ILE A 103 8.06 1.67 -6.82
CA ILE A 103 7.55 1.58 -8.19
C ILE A 103 8.67 1.12 -9.14
N LYS A 104 9.83 1.77 -9.07
CA LYS A 104 10.97 1.41 -9.91
C LYS A 104 11.44 -0.02 -9.66
N ASN A 105 11.51 -0.43 -8.40
CA ASN A 105 12.00 -1.74 -8.02
C ASN A 105 11.02 -2.85 -8.42
N ILE A 106 9.76 -2.70 -8.06
CA ILE A 106 8.73 -3.72 -8.29
C ILE A 106 8.41 -3.87 -9.77
N SER A 107 8.39 -2.77 -10.52
CA SER A 107 8.05 -2.79 -11.95
C SER A 107 9.06 -3.54 -12.83
N GLN A 108 10.23 -3.85 -12.31
CA GLN A 108 11.19 -4.69 -13.02
C GLN A 108 10.67 -6.11 -13.26
N LYS A 109 9.79 -6.60 -12.41
CA LYS A 109 9.28 -7.99 -12.45
C LYS A 109 7.76 -8.10 -12.45
N ILE A 110 7.06 -7.11 -11.92
CA ILE A 110 5.63 -7.18 -11.67
C ILE A 110 4.99 -5.88 -12.19
N LYS A 111 3.80 -6.00 -12.74
CA LYS A 111 3.03 -4.84 -13.17
C LYS A 111 2.67 -3.98 -11.95
N VAL A 112 2.88 -2.67 -12.07
CA VAL A 112 2.58 -1.71 -11.02
C VAL A 112 1.51 -0.74 -11.51
N ILE A 113 0.49 -0.56 -10.69
CA ILE A 113 -0.45 0.54 -10.83
C ILE A 113 0.06 1.66 -9.93
N LYS A 114 0.63 2.68 -10.54
CA LYS A 114 1.13 3.85 -9.83
C LYS A 114 -0.04 4.74 -9.45
N PHE A 115 -0.25 4.95 -8.15
CA PHE A 115 -1.22 5.93 -7.70
C PHE A 115 -0.59 7.32 -7.85
N ASP A 116 -1.14 8.14 -8.76
CA ASP A 116 -0.56 9.44 -9.10
C ASP A 116 -0.46 10.35 -7.89
N CYS A 117 0.71 10.90 -7.69
CA CYS A 117 0.97 11.93 -6.68
C CYS A 117 2.17 12.78 -7.12
N GLN A 118 2.38 13.89 -6.42
CA GLN A 118 3.35 14.90 -6.83
C GLN A 118 4.78 14.36 -6.94
N TYR A 119 5.16 13.44 -6.07
CA TYR A 119 6.54 12.94 -6.01
C TYR A 119 6.82 11.75 -6.94
N ASN A 120 5.83 11.26 -7.70
CA ASN A 120 6.04 10.14 -8.62
C ASN A 120 5.66 10.42 -10.09
N LYS A 121 5.38 11.65 -10.43
CA LYS A 121 4.91 12.02 -11.79
C LYS A 121 5.89 11.63 -12.88
N ASP A 122 7.19 11.70 -12.61
CA ASP A 122 8.22 11.40 -13.58
C ASP A 122 8.59 9.92 -13.69
N ILE A 123 7.94 9.07 -12.89
CA ILE A 123 8.22 7.64 -12.89
C ILE A 123 7.29 6.94 -13.86
N ASN A 124 7.81 6.54 -15.00
CA ASN A 124 7.06 5.85 -16.05
C ASN A 124 7.86 4.66 -16.58
N GLY A 125 7.18 3.72 -17.19
CA GLY A 125 7.82 2.55 -17.78
C GLY A 125 6.83 1.55 -18.33
N LYS A 126 7.36 0.51 -18.95
CA LYS A 126 6.56 -0.52 -19.63
C LYS A 126 5.56 -1.23 -18.71
N ASN A 127 5.97 -1.51 -17.47
CA ASN A 127 5.14 -2.22 -16.49
C ASN A 127 4.43 -1.29 -15.52
N ILE A 128 4.36 0.01 -15.83
CA ILE A 128 3.78 1.02 -14.93
C ILE A 128 2.54 1.61 -15.61
N LEU A 129 1.40 1.46 -14.94
CA LEU A 129 0.14 2.09 -15.32
C LEU A 129 -0.20 3.14 -14.29
N THR A 130 -0.63 4.33 -14.70
CA THR A 130 -0.95 5.42 -13.78
C THR A 130 -2.45 5.45 -13.50
N ALA A 131 -2.81 5.51 -12.24
CA ALA A 131 -4.19 5.68 -11.78
C ALA A 131 -4.32 6.96 -10.96
N TYR A 132 -5.45 7.63 -11.05
CA TYR A 132 -5.72 8.91 -10.41
C TYR A 132 -6.73 8.81 -9.27
N SER A 133 -7.36 7.64 -9.11
CA SER A 133 -8.34 7.38 -8.06
C SER A 133 -8.49 5.88 -7.85
N TRP A 134 -9.17 5.48 -6.78
CA TRP A 134 -9.49 4.07 -6.57
C TRP A 134 -10.48 3.53 -7.60
N TYR A 135 -11.40 4.35 -8.10
CA TYR A 135 -12.25 3.96 -9.24
C TYR A 135 -11.43 3.68 -10.49
N HIS A 136 -10.40 4.47 -10.75
CA HIS A 136 -9.51 4.25 -11.88
C HIS A 136 -8.71 2.95 -11.71
N ILE A 137 -8.24 2.66 -10.50
CA ILE A 137 -7.59 1.39 -10.17
C ILE A 137 -8.51 0.21 -10.47
N TYR A 138 -9.75 0.31 -10.04
CA TYR A 138 -10.77 -0.71 -10.32
C TYR A 138 -10.95 -0.96 -11.81
N ASP A 139 -11.07 0.09 -12.58
CA ASP A 139 -11.21 0.01 -14.04
C ASP A 139 -10.00 -0.67 -14.69
N ILE A 140 -8.79 -0.29 -14.29
CA ILE A 140 -7.55 -0.89 -14.79
C ILE A 140 -7.52 -2.39 -14.47
N ILE A 141 -7.81 -2.78 -13.24
CA ILE A 141 -7.78 -4.19 -12.82
C ILE A 141 -8.81 -5.01 -13.59
N ARG A 142 -10.00 -4.49 -13.77
CA ARG A 142 -11.03 -5.17 -14.58
C ARG A 142 -10.55 -5.41 -16.00
N LYS A 143 -9.95 -4.43 -16.63
CA LYS A 143 -9.40 -4.57 -17.99
C LYS A 143 -8.28 -5.59 -18.06
N LEU A 144 -7.41 -5.65 -17.06
CA LEU A 144 -6.36 -6.66 -16.98
C LEU A 144 -6.94 -8.07 -16.87
N ASN A 145 -8.01 -8.25 -16.11
CA ASN A 145 -8.65 -9.55 -15.90
C ASN A 145 -9.43 -10.07 -17.12
N THR A 146 -9.74 -9.22 -18.08
CA THR A 146 -10.45 -9.61 -19.31
C THR A 146 -9.54 -10.03 -20.45
N ARG A 147 -8.24 -10.03 -20.25
CA ARG A 147 -7.25 -10.40 -21.27
C ARG A 147 -6.83 -11.85 -21.17
#